data_5241be4cac959281740b0335ec6cbaee
#
_entry.id   5241be4cac959281740b0335ec6cbaee
#
_cell.length_a   1.000
_cell.length_b   1.000
_cell.length_c   1.000
_cell.angle_alpha   90.00
_cell.angle_beta   90.00
_cell.angle_gamma   90.00
#
_symmetry.space_group_name_H-M   'P 1'
#
loop_
_entity.id
_entity.type
_entity.pdbx_description
1 polymer ?
#
loop_
_entity_poly.entity_id
_entity_poly.type
_entity_poly.pdbx_seq_one_letter_code
_entity_poly.pdbx_strand_id
1 'polypeptide(L)'
;MKDKRFKRRAFLLGAGAAGLNTALAFETMRRSGVLPGVDETTDARKKAYEREQLKFHTLEGCITDASGTPLTGEPSGEGSPAPALDPAFSSICGMRSKKFGTNGLRQVCANELFYAETAHGRGATVTTTLSAALQKKAYALTAGFRGCAALLDIDTGAVITLADRPSASVEFVVNNVTAETMERWNNVENFWYPPSTTCCLQPGSVEKIVDAAAIFSSGISQEYIDTGVSTTTGIRNAGQAVYGGSLNVTDMLRHSINTYAADVTCRVPGEVYSQTLDNFFYNHSLELDFGKVLRPTVNFDQNDLGSWAQLCIGHGPIQTAPLHLALIIGACLHPQGQMIQPFMVREITRESGLVVQHEDGGSILSTPLPDATVRQQLVDALAVTAEGYHISVPGGIVLAKTGTATIENGDRANVFLAFAFQTARGRRFAGVLSRENVTGSSAQLKPVCREFMNHILEEEENIK
;
A
#
# COMPACT_ATOMS: atom_id res chain seq x y z
N MET A 1 -5.82 -28.47 24.13
CA MET A 1 -5.38 -29.05 22.84
C MET A 1 -5.30 -28.02 21.69
N LYS A 2 -5.99 -26.87 21.73
CA LYS A 2 -5.94 -25.81 20.69
C LYS A 2 -4.60 -25.03 20.63
N ASP A 3 -3.94 -24.87 21.79
CA ASP A 3 -2.71 -24.05 21.90
C ASP A 3 -1.45 -24.68 21.23
N LYS A 4 -1.35 -26.01 21.18
CA LYS A 4 -0.24 -26.68 20.49
C LYS A 4 -0.31 -26.62 18.95
N ARG A 5 -1.52 -26.50 18.38
CA ARG A 5 -1.69 -26.37 16.92
C ARG A 5 -1.35 -24.96 16.41
N PHE A 6 -1.63 -23.95 17.24
CA PHE A 6 -1.32 -22.55 16.89
C PHE A 6 0.19 -22.30 16.91
N LYS A 7 0.88 -22.79 17.95
CA LYS A 7 2.36 -22.70 18.05
C LYS A 7 3.08 -23.45 16.94
N ARG A 8 2.55 -24.60 16.48
CA ARG A 8 3.08 -25.32 15.30
C ARG A 8 2.87 -24.58 13.98
N ARG A 9 1.73 -23.91 13.80
CA ARG A 9 1.48 -23.09 12.59
C ARG A 9 2.35 -21.84 12.56
N ALA A 10 2.50 -21.15 13.68
CA ALA A 10 3.41 -20.00 13.80
C ALA A 10 4.88 -20.40 13.57
N PHE A 11 5.30 -21.59 14.06
CA PHE A 11 6.63 -22.13 13.80
C PHE A 11 6.83 -22.54 12.34
N LEU A 12 5.82 -23.12 11.69
CA LEU A 12 5.87 -23.47 10.28
C LEU A 12 5.81 -22.24 9.36
N LEU A 13 5.09 -21.18 9.76
CA LEU A 13 5.07 -19.90 9.05
C LEU A 13 6.39 -19.13 9.26
N GLY A 14 6.96 -19.15 10.47
CA GLY A 14 8.28 -18.61 10.73
C GLY A 14 9.40 -19.38 10.03
N ALA A 15 9.31 -20.71 9.97
CA ALA A 15 10.23 -21.55 9.19
C ALA A 15 10.01 -21.37 7.69
N GLY A 16 8.78 -21.12 7.24
CA GLY A 16 8.45 -20.77 5.85
C GLY A 16 9.01 -19.42 5.45
N ALA A 17 8.90 -18.40 6.30
CA ALA A 17 9.48 -17.08 6.06
C ALA A 17 11.02 -17.11 6.10
N ALA A 18 11.61 -17.88 7.01
CA ALA A 18 13.05 -18.14 7.01
C ALA A 18 13.49 -18.95 5.79
N GLY A 19 12.67 -19.91 5.34
CA GLY A 19 12.88 -20.68 4.11
C GLY A 19 12.72 -19.83 2.84
N LEU A 20 11.75 -18.89 2.81
CA LEU A 20 11.60 -17.92 1.71
C LEU A 20 12.78 -16.92 1.66
N ASN A 21 13.21 -16.43 2.82
CA ASN A 21 14.39 -15.55 2.88
C ASN A 21 15.68 -16.29 2.50
N THR A 22 15.80 -17.56 2.87
CA THR A 22 16.92 -18.41 2.39
C THR A 22 16.77 -18.74 0.91
N ALA A 23 15.57 -18.98 0.40
CA ALA A 23 15.32 -19.22 -1.02
C ALA A 23 15.51 -17.94 -1.85
N LEU A 24 15.10 -16.76 -1.34
CA LEU A 24 15.35 -15.47 -1.99
C LEU A 24 16.85 -15.10 -1.95
N ALA A 25 17.52 -15.32 -0.81
CA ALA A 25 18.96 -15.17 -0.70
C ALA A 25 19.69 -16.16 -1.65
N PHE A 26 19.19 -17.40 -1.75
CA PHE A 26 19.72 -18.41 -2.65
C PHE A 26 19.47 -18.05 -4.13
N GLU A 27 18.30 -17.52 -4.48
CA GLU A 27 17.99 -17.06 -5.83
C GLU A 27 18.74 -15.76 -6.18
N THR A 28 18.91 -14.86 -5.22
CA THR A 28 19.76 -13.67 -5.38
C THR A 28 21.23 -14.08 -5.56
N MET A 29 21.71 -15.05 -4.78
CA MET A 29 23.02 -15.64 -4.94
C MET A 29 23.14 -16.36 -6.29
N ARG A 30 22.10 -17.03 -6.78
CA ARG A 30 22.06 -17.68 -8.10
C ARG A 30 22.12 -16.65 -9.23
N ARG A 31 21.36 -15.56 -9.12
CA ARG A 31 21.37 -14.47 -10.13
C ARG A 31 22.65 -13.64 -10.11
N SER A 32 23.29 -13.53 -8.95
CA SER A 32 24.58 -12.87 -8.79
C SER A 32 25.77 -13.78 -9.12
N GLY A 33 25.52 -15.02 -9.56
CA GLY A 33 26.57 -15.96 -9.93
C GLY A 33 27.35 -16.58 -8.76
N VAL A 34 26.85 -16.53 -7.53
CA VAL A 34 27.53 -16.97 -6.28
C VAL A 34 27.20 -18.42 -5.90
N LEU A 35 26.49 -19.21 -6.72
CA LEU A 35 26.16 -20.61 -6.39
C LEU A 35 27.24 -21.61 -6.87
N PRO A 36 27.54 -22.65 -6.07
CA PRO A 36 28.40 -23.74 -6.49
C PRO A 36 27.76 -24.50 -7.66
N GLY A 37 28.46 -24.55 -8.81
CA GLY A 37 28.00 -25.27 -9.99
C GLY A 37 27.89 -24.43 -11.26
N VAL A 38 28.02 -23.10 -11.17
CA VAL A 38 28.31 -22.22 -12.30
C VAL A 38 29.82 -22.01 -12.33
N ASP A 39 30.43 -22.03 -13.49
CA ASP A 39 31.90 -21.89 -13.71
C ASP A 39 32.43 -20.51 -13.24
N GLU A 40 32.41 -20.29 -11.93
CA GLU A 40 32.98 -19.09 -11.31
C GLU A 40 34.41 -19.37 -10.89
N THR A 41 35.28 -18.51 -11.34
CA THR A 41 36.68 -18.54 -10.93
C THR A 41 36.78 -18.33 -9.41
N THR A 42 37.74 -18.96 -8.77
CA THR A 42 38.06 -18.80 -7.33
C THR A 42 38.18 -17.31 -6.95
N ASP A 43 38.54 -16.47 -7.90
CA ASP A 43 38.67 -15.01 -7.77
C ASP A 43 37.35 -14.29 -7.62
N ALA A 44 36.28 -14.70 -8.31
CA ALA A 44 34.95 -14.11 -8.18
C ALA A 44 34.34 -14.43 -6.80
N ARG A 45 34.52 -15.64 -6.30
CA ARG A 45 34.09 -16.05 -4.94
C ARG A 45 34.84 -15.28 -3.86
N LYS A 46 36.13 -15.08 -4.02
CA LYS A 46 36.96 -14.30 -3.12
C LYS A 46 36.50 -12.84 -3.09
N LYS A 47 36.26 -12.23 -4.24
CA LYS A 47 35.74 -10.86 -4.35
C LYS A 47 34.34 -10.70 -3.73
N ALA A 48 33.45 -11.69 -3.92
CA ALA A 48 32.13 -11.69 -3.30
C ALA A 48 32.24 -11.77 -1.77
N TYR A 49 33.10 -12.63 -1.23
CA TYR A 49 33.37 -12.74 0.19
C TYR A 49 33.97 -11.45 0.77
N GLU A 50 34.96 -10.87 0.08
CA GLU A 50 35.58 -9.61 0.47
C GLU A 50 34.56 -8.48 0.50
N ARG A 51 33.63 -8.41 -0.49
CA ARG A 51 32.50 -7.46 -0.48
C ARG A 51 31.59 -7.62 0.73
N GLU A 52 31.24 -8.86 1.09
CA GLU A 52 30.40 -9.11 2.27
C GLU A 52 31.13 -8.72 3.56
N GLN A 53 32.43 -8.93 3.64
CA GLN A 53 33.26 -8.50 4.79
C GLN A 53 33.35 -6.98 4.87
N LEU A 54 33.49 -6.29 3.73
CA LEU A 54 33.55 -4.82 3.69
C LEU A 54 32.28 -4.15 4.26
N LYS A 55 31.12 -4.78 4.09
CA LYS A 55 29.86 -4.28 4.68
C LYS A 55 29.90 -4.14 6.21
N PHE A 56 30.80 -4.86 6.89
CA PHE A 56 30.99 -4.76 8.34
C PHE A 56 32.06 -3.73 8.74
N HIS A 57 32.80 -3.20 7.75
CA HIS A 57 33.86 -2.21 7.93
C HIS A 57 33.54 -0.89 7.23
N THR A 58 32.27 -0.66 6.92
CA THR A 58 31.74 0.55 6.29
C THR A 58 30.79 1.24 7.22
N LEU A 59 30.84 2.55 7.31
CA LEU A 59 29.79 3.34 7.92
C LEU A 59 28.54 3.28 7.04
N GLU A 60 27.37 3.05 7.61
CA GLU A 60 26.13 3.11 6.85
C GLU A 60 25.98 4.44 6.13
N GLY A 61 25.53 4.42 4.89
CA GLY A 61 25.12 5.60 4.14
C GLY A 61 23.91 6.29 4.78
N CYS A 62 23.45 7.36 4.16
CA CYS A 62 22.32 8.14 4.67
C CYS A 62 21.05 7.77 3.88
N ILE A 63 19.91 7.68 4.56
CA ILE A 63 18.59 7.66 3.90
C ILE A 63 17.99 9.04 4.11
N THR A 64 17.57 9.69 3.01
CA THR A 64 17.00 11.04 3.01
C THR A 64 15.60 11.06 2.41
N ASP A 65 14.83 12.10 2.71
CA ASP A 65 13.61 12.41 1.98
C ASP A 65 13.92 13.03 0.61
N ALA A 66 12.87 13.37 -0.16
CA ALA A 66 12.97 13.94 -1.50
C ALA A 66 13.69 15.31 -1.54
N SER A 67 13.76 16.03 -0.42
CA SER A 67 14.45 17.32 -0.30
C SER A 67 15.91 17.21 0.13
N GLY A 68 16.35 15.98 0.49
CA GLY A 68 17.66 15.72 1.10
C GLY A 68 17.65 15.78 2.62
N THR A 69 16.49 15.95 3.26
CA THR A 69 16.39 15.92 4.73
C THR A 69 16.68 14.52 5.24
N PRO A 70 17.62 14.32 6.18
CA PRO A 70 17.95 13.01 6.70
C PRO A 70 16.76 12.34 7.41
N LEU A 71 16.50 11.07 7.09
CA LEU A 71 15.57 10.19 7.80
C LEU A 71 16.31 9.32 8.82
N THR A 72 17.62 9.12 8.62
CA THR A 72 18.52 8.42 9.54
C THR A 72 19.58 9.34 10.09
N GLY A 73 19.98 9.10 11.34
CA GLY A 73 21.08 9.81 12.00
C GLY A 73 22.45 9.22 11.64
N GLU A 74 23.43 9.44 12.51
CA GLU A 74 24.77 8.87 12.35
C GLU A 74 24.83 7.43 12.89
N PRO A 75 25.50 6.51 12.19
CA PRO A 75 25.75 5.17 12.71
C PRO A 75 26.71 5.23 13.89
N SER A 76 26.54 4.35 14.88
CA SER A 76 27.40 4.27 16.07
C SER A 76 28.80 3.73 15.78
N GLY A 77 29.04 3.23 14.58
CA GLY A 77 30.32 2.69 14.12
C GLY A 77 30.14 1.85 12.86
N GLU A 78 31.24 1.37 12.32
CA GLU A 78 31.26 0.53 11.14
C GLU A 78 30.39 -0.72 11.30
N GLY A 79 29.68 -1.08 10.24
CA GLY A 79 28.77 -2.21 10.21
C GLY A 79 27.50 -2.04 11.05
N SER A 80 27.35 -0.92 11.74
CA SER A 80 26.19 -0.61 12.57
C SER A 80 25.15 0.18 11.77
N PRO A 81 23.83 -0.11 11.91
CA PRO A 81 22.80 0.70 11.32
C PRO A 81 22.68 2.05 12.04
N ALA A 82 22.44 3.11 11.29
CA ALA A 82 22.11 4.41 11.82
C ALA A 82 20.70 4.42 12.45
N PRO A 83 20.45 5.19 13.53
CA PRO A 83 19.10 5.30 14.08
C PRO A 83 18.16 6.03 13.12
N ALA A 84 16.89 5.63 13.04
CA ALA A 84 15.87 6.47 12.45
C ALA A 84 15.67 7.72 13.33
N LEU A 85 15.59 8.89 12.71
CA LEU A 85 15.46 10.16 13.46
C LEU A 85 14.08 10.39 14.05
N ASP A 86 13.08 9.62 13.59
CA ASP A 86 11.70 9.70 14.09
C ASP A 86 11.05 8.32 13.96
N PRO A 87 10.15 7.92 14.88
CA PRO A 87 9.40 6.67 14.77
C PRO A 87 8.62 6.52 13.45
N ALA A 88 8.23 7.65 12.84
CA ALA A 88 7.56 7.68 11.54
C ALA A 88 8.40 7.11 10.39
N PHE A 89 9.73 7.06 10.54
CA PHE A 89 10.65 6.58 9.51
C PHE A 89 11.11 5.14 9.74
N SER A 90 10.85 4.60 10.94
CA SER A 90 11.42 3.32 11.37
C SER A 90 11.02 2.14 10.47
N SER A 91 9.74 2.04 10.08
CA SER A 91 9.24 0.95 9.24
C SER A 91 9.78 1.01 7.81
N ILE A 92 10.09 2.21 7.33
CA ILE A 92 10.61 2.49 5.98
C ILE A 92 12.10 2.22 5.93
N CYS A 93 12.88 2.85 6.82
CA CYS A 93 14.33 2.62 6.89
C CYS A 93 14.62 1.14 7.16
N GLY A 94 13.80 0.51 7.98
CA GLY A 94 13.95 -0.88 8.34
C GLY A 94 15.04 -1.13 9.39
N MET A 95 15.23 -2.40 9.73
CA MET A 95 16.27 -2.85 10.67
C MET A 95 17.41 -3.54 9.93
N ARG A 96 18.56 -3.60 10.59
CA ARG A 96 19.65 -4.52 10.25
C ARG A 96 20.16 -5.19 11.51
N SER A 97 20.14 -6.49 11.52
CA SER A 97 20.63 -7.31 12.62
C SER A 97 21.32 -8.57 12.08
N LYS A 98 22.50 -8.88 12.59
CA LYS A 98 23.22 -10.13 12.27
C LYS A 98 22.42 -11.37 12.66
N LYS A 99 21.60 -11.27 13.71
CA LYS A 99 20.82 -12.39 14.27
C LYS A 99 19.42 -12.51 13.69
N PHE A 100 18.77 -11.36 13.41
CA PHE A 100 17.35 -11.32 13.06
C PHE A 100 17.09 -10.87 11.63
N GLY A 101 18.14 -10.60 10.85
CA GLY A 101 18.03 -10.23 9.44
C GLY A 101 17.88 -8.73 9.21
N THR A 102 17.50 -8.39 7.99
CA THR A 102 17.39 -7.03 7.49
C THR A 102 16.05 -6.86 6.79
N ASN A 103 15.43 -5.71 6.89
CA ASN A 103 14.18 -5.39 6.17
C ASN A 103 14.15 -3.91 5.73
N GLY A 104 13.05 -3.47 5.06
CA GLY A 104 12.87 -2.12 4.57
C GLY A 104 13.92 -1.70 3.55
N LEU A 105 14.20 -0.41 3.46
CA LEU A 105 15.21 0.13 2.54
C LEU A 105 16.60 -0.42 2.81
N ARG A 106 16.93 -0.75 4.06
CA ARG A 106 18.21 -1.39 4.41
C ARG A 106 18.37 -2.77 3.78
N GLN A 107 17.29 -3.47 3.49
CA GLN A 107 17.33 -4.76 2.78
C GLN A 107 17.53 -4.53 1.28
N VAL A 108 16.72 -3.66 0.68
CA VAL A 108 16.74 -3.44 -0.79
C VAL A 108 18.01 -2.74 -1.24
N CYS A 109 18.46 -1.74 -0.47
CA CYS A 109 19.64 -0.93 -0.77
C CYS A 109 20.88 -1.38 0.05
N ALA A 110 20.93 -2.66 0.46
CA ALA A 110 22.00 -3.15 1.33
C ALA A 110 23.39 -3.00 0.71
N ASN A 111 23.51 -3.19 -0.60
CA ASN A 111 24.78 -3.06 -1.31
C ASN A 111 25.25 -1.61 -1.39
N GLU A 112 24.32 -0.69 -1.49
CA GLU A 112 24.60 0.73 -1.62
C GLU A 112 24.85 1.36 -0.25
N LEU A 113 24.00 1.09 0.73
CA LEU A 113 24.09 1.65 2.08
C LEU A 113 25.31 1.15 2.87
N PHE A 114 25.76 -0.09 2.64
CA PHE A 114 26.83 -0.72 3.42
C PHE A 114 28.07 -1.07 2.61
N TYR A 115 28.24 -0.45 1.46
CA TYR A 115 29.43 -0.59 0.63
C TYR A 115 30.03 0.79 0.34
N ALA A 116 31.22 1.05 0.89
CA ALA A 116 31.98 2.25 0.62
C ALA A 116 32.92 2.05 -0.59
N GLU A 117 33.22 3.15 -1.28
CA GLU A 117 34.22 3.17 -2.37
C GLU A 117 35.65 3.06 -1.85
N THR A 118 35.86 3.44 -0.60
CA THR A 118 37.16 3.40 0.09
C THR A 118 37.08 2.55 1.35
N ALA A 119 38.23 2.01 1.79
CA ALA A 119 38.30 1.30 3.07
C ALA A 119 37.92 2.26 4.21
N HIS A 120 37.04 1.81 5.10
CA HIS A 120 36.50 2.58 6.23
C HIS A 120 35.69 3.82 5.83
N GLY A 121 35.26 3.91 4.55
CA GLY A 121 34.41 4.98 4.05
C GLY A 121 32.91 4.79 4.43
N ARG A 122 32.09 5.64 3.87
CA ARG A 122 30.64 5.64 4.05
C ARG A 122 29.95 5.03 2.82
N GLY A 123 28.85 4.31 3.04
CA GLY A 123 27.94 3.88 2.00
C GLY A 123 27.23 5.04 1.30
N ALA A 124 26.51 4.73 0.23
CA ALA A 124 25.80 5.71 -0.58
C ALA A 124 24.66 6.39 0.18
N THR A 125 24.30 7.59 -0.26
CA THR A 125 23.04 8.25 0.12
C THR A 125 21.91 7.70 -0.74
N VAL A 126 20.84 7.25 -0.09
CA VAL A 126 19.60 6.82 -0.70
C VAL A 126 18.56 7.92 -0.51
N THR A 127 18.28 8.67 -1.57
CA THR A 127 17.23 9.69 -1.57
C THR A 127 15.90 9.07 -1.94
N THR A 128 14.92 9.23 -1.08
CA THR A 128 13.57 8.70 -1.29
C THR A 128 12.65 9.74 -1.94
N THR A 129 11.46 9.31 -2.35
CA THR A 129 10.37 10.19 -2.81
C THR A 129 9.56 10.79 -1.66
N LEU A 130 9.82 10.38 -0.42
CA LEU A 130 9.06 10.77 0.76
C LEU A 130 9.18 12.27 1.06
N SER A 131 8.14 12.83 1.64
CA SER A 131 8.20 14.09 2.39
C SER A 131 8.31 13.78 3.89
N ALA A 132 9.42 14.10 4.52
CA ALA A 132 9.62 13.85 5.95
C ALA A 132 8.57 14.57 6.81
N ALA A 133 8.16 15.76 6.42
CA ALA A 133 7.13 16.54 7.10
C ALA A 133 5.76 15.82 7.05
N LEU A 134 5.32 15.44 5.84
CA LEU A 134 4.05 14.73 5.66
C LEU A 134 4.07 13.33 6.28
N GLN A 135 5.20 12.63 6.22
CA GLN A 135 5.36 11.32 6.84
C GLN A 135 5.11 11.37 8.36
N LYS A 136 5.66 12.37 9.05
CA LYS A 136 5.41 12.59 10.49
C LYS A 136 3.95 12.92 10.78
N LYS A 137 3.33 13.79 9.98
CA LYS A 137 1.90 14.14 10.10
C LYS A 137 1.02 12.91 9.87
N ALA A 138 1.24 12.16 8.79
CA ALA A 138 0.54 10.93 8.49
C ALA A 138 0.67 9.90 9.63
N TYR A 139 1.88 9.75 10.17
CA TYR A 139 2.13 8.86 11.29
C TYR A 139 1.39 9.28 12.58
N ALA A 140 1.28 10.58 12.84
CA ALA A 140 0.50 11.10 13.98
C ALA A 140 -1.01 10.80 13.82
N LEU A 141 -1.56 10.93 12.60
CA LEU A 141 -2.96 10.66 12.30
C LEU A 141 -3.37 9.18 12.47
N THR A 142 -2.41 8.26 12.42
CA THR A 142 -2.63 6.82 12.64
C THR A 142 -2.51 6.41 14.12
N ALA A 143 -2.28 7.36 15.04
CA ALA A 143 -2.07 7.06 16.46
C ALA A 143 -3.26 6.30 17.09
N GLY A 144 -2.95 5.30 17.92
CA GLY A 144 -3.95 4.53 18.68
C GLY A 144 -4.65 3.41 17.92
N PHE A 145 -4.32 3.20 16.62
CA PHE A 145 -4.94 2.15 15.81
C PHE A 145 -3.88 1.36 15.05
N ARG A 146 -4.19 0.08 14.75
CA ARG A 146 -3.53 -0.60 13.65
C ARG A 146 -4.11 -0.04 12.34
N GLY A 147 -3.26 0.33 11.40
CA GLY A 147 -3.71 0.88 10.12
C GLY A 147 -2.61 1.68 9.44
N CYS A 148 -2.95 2.40 8.40
CA CYS A 148 -2.01 3.22 7.65
C CYS A 148 -2.60 4.54 7.17
N ALA A 149 -1.68 5.44 6.81
CA ALA A 149 -1.94 6.61 5.96
C ALA A 149 -0.90 6.63 4.85
N ALA A 150 -1.35 6.53 3.60
CA ALA A 150 -0.48 6.54 2.43
C ALA A 150 -0.91 7.64 1.44
N LEU A 151 0.07 8.19 0.73
CA LEU A 151 -0.13 9.17 -0.34
C LEU A 151 0.83 8.91 -1.49
N LEU A 152 0.30 8.91 -2.70
CA LEU A 152 1.01 8.74 -3.96
C LEU A 152 0.82 9.97 -4.84
N ASP A 153 1.84 10.33 -5.61
CA ASP A 153 1.70 11.16 -6.80
C ASP A 153 1.13 10.27 -7.92
N ILE A 154 -0.01 10.67 -8.49
CA ILE A 154 -0.73 9.84 -9.47
C ILE A 154 0.04 9.76 -10.79
N ASP A 155 0.72 10.83 -11.18
CA ASP A 155 1.36 10.94 -12.49
C ASP A 155 2.67 10.17 -12.57
N THR A 156 3.39 10.10 -11.44
CA THR A 156 4.70 9.48 -11.37
C THR A 156 4.71 8.15 -10.63
N GLY A 157 3.74 7.88 -9.76
CA GLY A 157 3.78 6.75 -8.83
C GLY A 157 4.68 6.98 -7.61
N ALA A 158 5.27 8.16 -7.44
CA ALA A 158 6.11 8.47 -6.30
C ALA A 158 5.34 8.33 -4.97
N VAL A 159 5.89 7.57 -4.02
CA VAL A 159 5.34 7.41 -2.68
C VAL A 159 5.73 8.62 -1.84
N ILE A 160 4.78 9.51 -1.56
CA ILE A 160 5.01 10.75 -0.79
C ILE A 160 4.95 10.50 0.71
N THR A 161 4.05 9.63 1.16
CA THR A 161 4.01 9.11 2.53
C THR A 161 3.58 7.66 2.56
N LEU A 162 4.09 6.91 3.54
CA LEU A 162 3.69 5.53 3.82
C LEU A 162 3.81 5.27 5.33
N ALA A 163 2.85 5.74 6.09
CA ALA A 163 2.83 5.65 7.54
C ALA A 163 2.04 4.43 8.00
N ASP A 164 2.74 3.41 8.49
CA ASP A 164 2.16 2.19 9.03
C ASP A 164 2.18 2.17 10.57
N ARG A 165 1.14 1.63 11.17
CA ARG A 165 1.09 1.30 12.59
C ARG A 165 0.56 -0.12 12.83
N PRO A 166 1.13 -0.89 13.77
CA PRO A 166 2.30 -0.53 14.57
C PRO A 166 3.57 -0.44 13.73
N SER A 167 4.49 0.43 14.14
CA SER A 167 5.84 0.48 13.58
C SER A 167 6.86 0.22 14.69
N ALA A 168 8.07 -0.16 14.29
CA ALA A 168 9.19 -0.32 15.20
C ALA A 168 9.50 1.02 15.91
N SER A 169 9.86 0.96 17.20
CA SER A 169 10.44 2.13 17.87
C SER A 169 11.84 2.43 17.33
N VAL A 170 12.30 3.67 17.52
CA VAL A 170 13.66 4.08 17.12
C VAL A 170 14.73 3.16 17.70
N GLU A 171 14.57 2.73 18.95
CA GLU A 171 15.48 1.82 19.65
C GLU A 171 15.62 0.47 18.97
N PHE A 172 14.61 0.05 18.23
CA PHE A 172 14.60 -1.22 17.50
C PHE A 172 15.44 -1.18 16.22
N VAL A 173 15.53 -0.08 15.60
CA VAL A 173 16.28 0.07 14.36
C VAL A 173 17.78 0.11 14.64
N VAL A 174 18.16 0.44 15.88
CA VAL A 174 19.55 0.52 16.33
C VAL A 174 19.94 -0.79 17.03
N ASN A 175 21.03 -1.34 16.70
CA ASN A 175 21.94 -2.36 17.23
C ASN A 175 21.52 -3.30 18.38
N ASN A 176 20.49 -3.02 19.16
CA ASN A 176 20.14 -3.73 20.38
C ASN A 176 18.85 -4.55 20.24
N VAL A 177 18.62 -5.14 19.08
CA VAL A 177 17.56 -6.15 18.96
C VAL A 177 17.96 -7.36 19.78
N THR A 178 17.50 -7.39 21.02
CA THR A 178 17.67 -8.53 21.92
C THR A 178 16.58 -9.58 21.66
N ALA A 179 16.79 -10.79 22.17
CA ALA A 179 15.74 -11.82 22.15
C ALA A 179 14.45 -11.34 22.84
N GLU A 180 14.57 -10.58 23.94
CA GLU A 180 13.45 -9.98 24.66
C GLU A 180 12.69 -8.95 23.82
N THR A 181 13.39 -8.09 23.10
CA THR A 181 12.78 -7.12 22.16
C THR A 181 12.02 -7.83 21.06
N MET A 182 12.59 -8.90 20.49
CA MET A 182 11.93 -9.71 19.47
C MET A 182 10.70 -10.42 20.02
N GLU A 183 10.76 -10.97 21.24
CA GLU A 183 9.64 -11.61 21.90
C GLU A 183 8.51 -10.61 22.16
N ARG A 184 8.82 -9.40 22.67
CA ARG A 184 7.85 -8.33 22.87
C ARG A 184 7.12 -7.98 21.57
N TRP A 185 7.77 -7.99 20.43
CA TRP A 185 7.16 -7.65 19.15
C TRP A 185 6.43 -8.80 18.49
N ASN A 186 6.91 -10.02 18.66
CA ASN A 186 6.14 -11.20 18.25
C ASN A 186 4.82 -11.32 19.03
N ASN A 187 4.72 -10.68 20.20
CA ASN A 187 3.50 -10.60 20.98
C ASN A 187 2.56 -9.46 20.54
N VAL A 188 3.01 -8.54 19.69
CA VAL A 188 2.12 -7.56 19.05
C VAL A 188 1.51 -8.20 17.80
N GLU A 189 0.20 -8.37 17.81
CA GLU A 189 -0.52 -9.01 16.71
C GLU A 189 -0.17 -8.36 15.37
N ASN A 190 0.24 -9.18 14.41
CA ASN A 190 0.55 -8.76 13.04
C ASN A 190 1.62 -7.65 12.92
N PHE A 191 2.50 -7.48 13.90
CA PHE A 191 3.54 -6.46 13.87
C PHE A 191 4.41 -6.48 12.61
N TRP A 192 4.74 -7.67 12.11
CA TRP A 192 5.61 -7.87 10.95
C TRP A 192 4.93 -7.63 9.60
N TYR A 193 3.61 -7.42 9.61
CA TYR A 193 2.81 -7.21 8.41
C TYR A 193 2.39 -5.74 8.34
N PRO A 194 3.07 -4.89 7.54
CA PRO A 194 2.71 -3.48 7.42
C PRO A 194 1.31 -3.35 6.84
N PRO A 195 0.41 -2.63 7.49
CA PRO A 195 -0.97 -2.48 7.04
C PRO A 195 -1.11 -1.99 5.60
N SER A 196 -0.25 -1.05 5.19
CA SER A 196 -0.33 -0.42 3.87
C SER A 196 -0.21 -1.38 2.70
N THR A 197 0.58 -2.44 2.83
CA THR A 197 0.93 -3.36 1.74
C THR A 197 0.48 -4.80 1.95
N THR A 198 -0.04 -5.15 3.13
CA THR A 198 -0.49 -6.51 3.41
C THR A 198 -1.86 -6.76 2.77
N CYS A 199 -1.91 -7.63 1.76
CA CYS A 199 -3.14 -8.02 1.06
C CYS A 199 -3.86 -9.16 1.78
N CYS A 200 -4.52 -8.85 2.89
CA CYS A 200 -5.33 -9.81 3.65
C CYS A 200 -6.68 -9.24 4.09
N LEU A 201 -7.05 -8.07 3.60
CA LEU A 201 -8.25 -7.35 4.02
C LEU A 201 -9.26 -7.31 2.88
N GLN A 202 -10.53 -7.46 3.22
CA GLN A 202 -11.63 -7.20 2.30
C GLN A 202 -11.80 -5.70 2.14
N PRO A 203 -11.96 -5.16 0.89
CA PRO A 203 -12.02 -3.71 0.66
C PRO A 203 -13.31 -3.04 1.16
N GLY A 204 -14.35 -3.84 1.40
CA GLY A 204 -15.68 -3.31 1.64
C GLY A 204 -16.13 -2.42 0.47
N SER A 205 -16.97 -1.46 0.75
CA SER A 205 -17.58 -0.60 -0.29
C SER A 205 -16.59 0.26 -1.12
N VAL A 206 -15.27 0.18 -0.91
CA VAL A 206 -14.32 0.79 -1.86
C VAL A 206 -14.35 0.03 -3.18
N GLU A 207 -14.64 -1.28 -3.17
CA GLU A 207 -14.78 -2.11 -4.37
C GLU A 207 -15.83 -1.59 -5.36
N LYS A 208 -16.84 -0.87 -4.88
CA LYS A 208 -17.85 -0.25 -5.74
C LYS A 208 -17.30 0.72 -6.79
N ILE A 209 -16.03 1.15 -6.67
CA ILE A 209 -15.35 1.91 -7.73
C ILE A 209 -15.13 1.02 -8.95
N VAL A 210 -14.68 -0.24 -8.71
CA VAL A 210 -14.46 -1.24 -9.77
C VAL A 210 -15.78 -1.68 -10.39
N ASP A 211 -16.81 -1.88 -9.55
CA ASP A 211 -18.18 -2.17 -10.02
C ASP A 211 -18.70 -1.05 -10.93
N ALA A 212 -18.55 0.20 -10.51
CA ALA A 212 -18.99 1.36 -11.30
C ALA A 212 -18.27 1.43 -12.65
N ALA A 213 -16.95 1.15 -12.68
CA ALA A 213 -16.19 1.07 -13.91
C ALA A 213 -16.74 -0.02 -14.85
N ALA A 214 -17.04 -1.21 -14.32
CA ALA A 214 -17.62 -2.29 -15.09
C ALA A 214 -19.01 -1.96 -15.63
N ILE A 215 -19.88 -1.35 -14.81
CA ILE A 215 -21.22 -0.93 -15.23
C ILE A 215 -21.13 0.10 -16.35
N PHE A 216 -20.33 1.16 -16.20
CA PHE A 216 -20.17 2.19 -17.23
C PHE A 216 -19.57 1.62 -18.52
N SER A 217 -18.57 0.73 -18.41
CA SER A 217 -17.93 0.11 -19.58
C SER A 217 -18.84 -0.85 -20.33
N SER A 218 -19.78 -1.49 -19.65
CA SER A 218 -20.68 -2.47 -20.26
C SER A 218 -21.86 -1.85 -21.01
N GLY A 219 -22.19 -0.58 -20.73
CA GLY A 219 -23.34 0.12 -21.33
C GLY A 219 -24.72 -0.45 -20.92
N ILE A 220 -24.80 -1.26 -19.86
CA ILE A 220 -26.09 -1.77 -19.36
C ILE A 220 -26.93 -0.66 -18.75
N SER A 221 -28.24 -0.90 -18.63
CA SER A 221 -29.15 0.02 -17.92
C SER A 221 -28.73 0.17 -16.46
N GLN A 222 -28.57 1.42 -16.03
CA GLN A 222 -28.19 1.78 -14.66
C GLN A 222 -29.39 1.96 -13.73
N GLU A 223 -30.60 1.94 -14.27
CA GLU A 223 -31.83 2.16 -13.46
C GLU A 223 -32.07 1.01 -12.50
N TYR A 224 -32.33 1.38 -11.26
CA TYR A 224 -32.61 0.45 -10.17
C TYR A 224 -33.60 1.05 -9.17
N ILE A 225 -34.51 0.23 -8.68
CA ILE A 225 -35.44 0.60 -7.60
C ILE A 225 -35.06 -0.24 -6.38
N ASP A 226 -34.64 0.43 -5.32
CA ASP A 226 -34.22 -0.23 -4.09
C ASP A 226 -35.41 -0.62 -3.22
N THR A 227 -35.45 -1.87 -2.81
CA THR A 227 -36.43 -2.42 -1.86
C THR A 227 -35.83 -2.70 -0.49
N GLY A 228 -34.53 -2.33 -0.27
CA GLY A 228 -33.80 -2.56 0.97
C GLY A 228 -33.18 -3.95 1.07
N VAL A 229 -33.55 -4.86 0.20
CA VAL A 229 -33.00 -6.22 0.09
C VAL A 229 -33.00 -6.67 -1.36
N SER A 230 -31.87 -7.23 -1.82
CA SER A 230 -31.79 -7.89 -3.10
C SER A 230 -32.67 -9.15 -3.10
N THR A 231 -33.61 -9.22 -4.03
CA THR A 231 -34.47 -10.40 -4.19
C THR A 231 -33.73 -11.58 -4.83
N THR A 232 -32.65 -11.31 -5.52
CA THR A 232 -31.81 -12.31 -6.20
C THR A 232 -30.78 -12.93 -5.26
N THR A 233 -30.13 -12.09 -4.42
CA THR A 233 -28.96 -12.52 -3.63
C THR A 233 -29.17 -12.43 -2.12
N GLY A 234 -30.25 -11.80 -1.67
CA GLY A 234 -30.55 -11.58 -0.24
C GLY A 234 -29.71 -10.52 0.44
N ILE A 235 -28.79 -9.86 -0.30
CA ILE A 235 -27.94 -8.77 0.24
C ILE A 235 -28.83 -7.61 0.69
N ARG A 236 -28.45 -6.99 1.82
CA ARG A 236 -29.16 -5.86 2.42
C ARG A 236 -28.28 -4.62 2.46
N ASN A 237 -28.94 -3.46 2.43
CA ASN A 237 -28.25 -2.21 2.73
C ASN A 237 -27.86 -2.12 4.21
N ALA A 238 -26.77 -1.39 4.49
CA ALA A 238 -26.34 -1.13 5.85
C ALA A 238 -27.47 -0.43 6.65
N GLY A 239 -27.66 -0.84 7.89
CA GLY A 239 -28.74 -0.31 8.75
C GLY A 239 -30.16 -0.58 8.24
N GLN A 240 -30.33 -1.53 7.30
CA GLN A 240 -31.59 -1.87 6.66
C GLN A 240 -32.24 -0.67 5.92
N ALA A 241 -31.43 0.28 5.46
CA ALA A 241 -31.89 1.46 4.72
C ALA A 241 -32.59 1.06 3.41
N VAL A 242 -33.63 1.83 3.04
CA VAL A 242 -34.32 1.76 1.75
C VAL A 242 -34.22 3.13 1.08
N TYR A 243 -33.70 3.17 -0.15
CA TYR A 243 -33.53 4.39 -0.90
C TYR A 243 -34.65 4.51 -1.93
N GLY A 244 -35.43 5.61 -1.88
CA GLY A 244 -36.55 5.82 -2.78
C GLY A 244 -36.15 6.34 -4.16
N GLY A 245 -37.06 6.17 -5.13
CA GLY A 245 -36.87 6.66 -6.51
C GLY A 245 -36.10 5.73 -7.43
N SER A 246 -35.85 6.17 -8.65
CA SER A 246 -34.95 5.50 -9.59
C SER A 246 -33.52 5.89 -9.28
N LEU A 247 -32.68 4.91 -8.99
CA LEU A 247 -31.28 5.07 -8.58
C LEU A 247 -30.35 4.75 -9.75
N ASN A 248 -29.16 5.31 -9.70
CA ASN A 248 -28.09 5.09 -10.68
C ASN A 248 -26.73 4.83 -9.99
N VAL A 249 -25.65 4.71 -10.76
CA VAL A 249 -24.28 4.45 -10.24
C VAL A 249 -23.82 5.56 -9.30
N THR A 250 -24.17 6.83 -9.55
CA THR A 250 -23.80 7.94 -8.65
C THR A 250 -24.45 7.77 -7.29
N ASP A 251 -25.72 7.36 -7.23
CA ASP A 251 -26.41 7.09 -5.99
C ASP A 251 -25.79 5.90 -5.24
N MET A 252 -25.43 4.84 -5.99
CA MET A 252 -24.72 3.67 -5.42
C MET A 252 -23.41 4.09 -4.74
N LEU A 253 -22.60 4.91 -5.38
CA LEU A 253 -21.32 5.37 -4.80
C LEU A 253 -21.54 6.31 -3.63
N ARG A 254 -22.43 7.31 -3.79
CA ARG A 254 -22.70 8.36 -2.78
C ARG A 254 -23.25 7.79 -1.48
N HIS A 255 -24.26 6.93 -1.59
CA HIS A 255 -24.96 6.34 -0.44
C HIS A 255 -24.42 4.95 -0.08
N SER A 256 -23.48 4.44 -0.85
CA SER A 256 -22.88 3.11 -0.65
C SER A 256 -23.91 1.98 -0.65
N ILE A 257 -24.86 2.01 -1.63
CA ILE A 257 -26.02 1.12 -1.70
C ILE A 257 -25.56 -0.31 -2.07
N ASN A 258 -25.74 -1.26 -1.15
CA ASN A 258 -25.32 -2.64 -1.34
C ASN A 258 -26.23 -3.39 -2.32
N THR A 259 -27.53 -3.17 -2.21
CA THR A 259 -28.54 -3.81 -3.08
C THR A 259 -28.32 -3.42 -4.54
N TYR A 260 -28.02 -2.14 -4.80
CA TYR A 260 -27.67 -1.67 -6.14
C TYR A 260 -26.42 -2.38 -6.65
N ALA A 261 -25.34 -2.36 -5.86
CA ALA A 261 -24.08 -2.99 -6.24
C ALA A 261 -24.29 -4.47 -6.59
N ALA A 262 -24.97 -5.22 -5.72
CA ALA A 262 -25.24 -6.64 -5.92
C ALA A 262 -26.12 -6.92 -7.14
N ASP A 263 -27.22 -6.17 -7.33
CA ASP A 263 -28.21 -6.50 -8.36
C ASP A 263 -27.83 -5.93 -9.74
N VAL A 264 -27.22 -4.76 -9.81
CA VAL A 264 -26.88 -4.13 -11.10
C VAL A 264 -25.54 -4.64 -11.63
N THR A 265 -24.51 -4.77 -10.77
CA THR A 265 -23.21 -5.29 -11.24
C THR A 265 -23.30 -6.73 -11.73
N CYS A 266 -24.14 -7.57 -11.11
CA CYS A 266 -24.38 -8.94 -11.60
C CYS A 266 -25.13 -9.03 -12.94
N ARG A 267 -25.56 -7.91 -13.55
CA ARG A 267 -26.07 -7.85 -14.92
C ARG A 267 -24.98 -7.55 -15.95
N VAL A 268 -23.79 -7.11 -15.50
CA VAL A 268 -22.63 -6.90 -16.38
C VAL A 268 -22.24 -8.24 -17.00
N PRO A 269 -21.91 -8.33 -18.29
CA PRO A 269 -21.36 -9.55 -18.84
C PRO A 269 -20.13 -10.02 -18.06
N GLY A 270 -20.09 -11.30 -17.68
CA GLY A 270 -19.03 -11.85 -16.82
C GLY A 270 -17.61 -11.63 -17.35
N GLU A 271 -17.44 -11.68 -18.69
CA GLU A 271 -16.15 -11.37 -19.33
C GLU A 271 -15.73 -9.92 -19.11
N VAL A 272 -16.67 -8.96 -19.18
CA VAL A 272 -16.40 -7.53 -18.93
C VAL A 272 -16.01 -7.32 -17.48
N TYR A 273 -16.72 -7.96 -16.54
CA TYR A 273 -16.40 -7.84 -15.12
C TYR A 273 -15.04 -8.45 -14.79
N SER A 274 -14.76 -9.66 -15.31
CA SER A 274 -13.45 -10.32 -15.16
C SER A 274 -12.30 -9.48 -15.70
N GLN A 275 -12.47 -8.92 -16.91
CA GLN A 275 -11.46 -8.04 -17.50
C GLN A 275 -11.28 -6.74 -16.70
N THR A 276 -12.36 -6.22 -16.12
CA THR A 276 -12.28 -5.02 -15.26
C THR A 276 -11.47 -5.32 -14.01
N LEU A 277 -11.70 -6.45 -13.34
CA LEU A 277 -10.91 -6.88 -12.19
C LEU A 277 -9.42 -7.03 -12.53
N ASP A 278 -9.11 -7.67 -13.66
CA ASP A 278 -7.75 -7.84 -14.16
C ASP A 278 -7.07 -6.50 -14.45
N ASN A 279 -7.77 -5.60 -15.13
CA ASN A 279 -7.29 -4.25 -15.44
C ASN A 279 -7.03 -3.42 -14.17
N PHE A 280 -7.81 -3.60 -13.10
CA PHE A 280 -7.57 -3.02 -11.78
C PHE A 280 -6.52 -3.78 -10.96
N PHE A 281 -5.73 -4.63 -11.60
CA PHE A 281 -4.55 -5.29 -11.06
C PHE A 281 -4.85 -6.39 -10.01
N TYR A 282 -6.05 -6.93 -9.94
CA TYR A 282 -6.32 -8.11 -9.15
C TYR A 282 -5.63 -9.34 -9.74
N ASN A 283 -5.19 -10.26 -8.87
CA ASN A 283 -4.46 -11.48 -9.18
C ASN A 283 -3.05 -11.27 -9.78
N HIS A 284 -2.55 -10.05 -9.81
CA HIS A 284 -1.18 -9.71 -10.15
C HIS A 284 -0.31 -9.50 -8.91
N SER A 285 0.99 -9.70 -9.07
CA SER A 285 1.99 -9.41 -8.04
C SER A 285 2.86 -8.26 -8.46
N LEU A 286 3.09 -7.32 -7.56
CA LEU A 286 3.97 -6.19 -7.74
C LEU A 286 5.03 -6.17 -6.64
N GLU A 287 6.29 -6.33 -7.02
CA GLU A 287 7.43 -6.10 -6.14
C GLU A 287 7.70 -4.59 -6.06
N LEU A 288 7.76 -4.08 -4.84
CA LEU A 288 8.01 -2.65 -4.58
C LEU A 288 9.48 -2.45 -4.20
N ASP A 289 10.07 -1.37 -4.68
CA ASP A 289 11.49 -1.01 -4.48
C ASP A 289 11.86 -0.69 -3.02
N PHE A 290 10.91 -0.73 -2.12
CA PHE A 290 11.10 -0.60 -0.67
C PHE A 290 10.89 -1.92 0.10
N GLY A 291 11.04 -3.05 -0.59
CA GLY A 291 11.08 -4.39 0.01
C GLY A 291 9.73 -4.93 0.43
N LYS A 292 8.66 -4.54 -0.24
CA LYS A 292 7.30 -5.05 -0.05
C LYS A 292 6.78 -5.69 -1.33
N VAL A 293 5.82 -6.59 -1.19
CA VAL A 293 5.11 -7.21 -2.31
C VAL A 293 3.62 -6.93 -2.15
N LEU A 294 3.03 -6.33 -3.18
CA LEU A 294 1.60 -6.09 -3.28
C LEU A 294 0.98 -7.20 -4.13
N ARG A 295 0.03 -7.94 -3.57
CA ARG A 295 -0.64 -9.06 -4.27
C ARG A 295 -2.12 -9.09 -3.94
N PRO A 296 -2.94 -8.19 -4.53
CA PRO A 296 -4.39 -8.26 -4.38
C PRO A 296 -4.94 -9.51 -5.07
N THR A 297 -5.93 -10.14 -4.47
CA THR A 297 -6.52 -11.38 -5.00
C THR A 297 -8.02 -11.30 -5.06
N VAL A 298 -8.59 -11.92 -6.07
CA VAL A 298 -10.02 -12.13 -6.23
C VAL A 298 -10.27 -13.49 -6.86
N ASN A 299 -11.29 -14.20 -6.38
CA ASN A 299 -11.79 -15.42 -7.03
C ASN A 299 -13.20 -15.12 -7.55
N PHE A 300 -13.31 -14.83 -8.83
CA PHE A 300 -14.54 -14.50 -9.52
C PHE A 300 -15.08 -15.70 -10.31
N ASP A 301 -16.34 -16.06 -10.06
CA ASP A 301 -17.09 -17.04 -10.85
C ASP A 301 -18.44 -16.42 -11.25
N GLN A 302 -18.64 -16.19 -12.55
CA GLN A 302 -19.89 -15.64 -13.08
C GLN A 302 -21.12 -16.54 -12.88
N ASN A 303 -20.92 -17.82 -12.59
CA ASN A 303 -22.00 -18.79 -12.38
C ASN A 303 -22.43 -18.86 -10.90
N ASP A 304 -21.62 -18.32 -9.97
CA ASP A 304 -21.96 -18.21 -8.55
C ASP A 304 -22.40 -16.77 -8.23
N LEU A 305 -23.70 -16.50 -8.51
CA LEU A 305 -24.29 -15.18 -8.25
C LEU A 305 -24.19 -14.74 -6.78
N GLY A 306 -24.22 -15.69 -5.85
CA GLY A 306 -24.10 -15.37 -4.43
C GLY A 306 -22.70 -14.85 -4.09
N SER A 307 -21.66 -15.54 -4.55
CA SER A 307 -20.27 -15.11 -4.41
C SER A 307 -20.01 -13.81 -5.16
N TRP A 308 -20.49 -13.67 -6.39
CA TRP A 308 -20.35 -12.44 -7.17
C TRP A 308 -20.96 -11.23 -6.47
N ALA A 309 -22.19 -11.35 -5.95
CA ALA A 309 -22.83 -10.28 -5.23
C ALA A 309 -22.09 -9.89 -3.93
N GLN A 310 -21.43 -10.85 -3.27
CA GLN A 310 -20.54 -10.54 -2.15
C GLN A 310 -19.30 -9.75 -2.63
N LEU A 311 -18.71 -10.09 -3.77
CA LEU A 311 -17.62 -9.32 -4.37
C LEU A 311 -18.04 -7.88 -4.61
N CYS A 312 -19.22 -7.63 -5.18
CA CYS A 312 -19.74 -6.29 -5.48
C CYS A 312 -19.89 -5.39 -4.26
N ILE A 313 -19.91 -5.93 -3.06
CA ILE A 313 -19.91 -5.14 -1.83
C ILE A 313 -18.54 -5.17 -1.12
N GLY A 314 -17.54 -5.73 -1.78
CA GLY A 314 -16.17 -5.85 -1.28
C GLY A 314 -16.01 -6.87 -0.16
N HIS A 315 -16.81 -7.94 -0.18
CA HIS A 315 -16.76 -9.07 0.74
C HIS A 315 -16.53 -10.38 -0.02
N GLY A 316 -16.52 -11.51 0.70
CA GLY A 316 -16.33 -12.82 0.07
C GLY A 316 -14.87 -13.05 -0.37
N PRO A 317 -14.66 -13.68 -1.55
CA PRO A 317 -13.33 -14.14 -1.97
C PRO A 317 -12.47 -13.03 -2.62
N ILE A 318 -12.36 -11.89 -1.96
CA ILE A 318 -11.55 -10.75 -2.39
C ILE A 318 -10.66 -10.27 -1.25
N GLN A 319 -9.40 -10.02 -1.55
CA GLN A 319 -8.42 -9.48 -0.62
C GLN A 319 -7.58 -8.40 -1.29
N THR A 320 -7.33 -7.34 -0.56
CA THR A 320 -6.54 -6.20 -1.02
C THR A 320 -5.69 -5.63 0.12
N ALA A 321 -4.81 -4.69 -0.23
CA ALA A 321 -4.11 -3.84 0.71
C ALA A 321 -4.54 -2.38 0.53
N PRO A 322 -4.44 -1.54 1.56
CA PRO A 322 -4.74 -0.12 1.43
C PRO A 322 -4.03 0.58 0.27
N LEU A 323 -2.75 0.30 0.02
CA LEU A 323 -2.01 0.90 -1.10
C LEU A 323 -2.64 0.58 -2.47
N HIS A 324 -3.20 -0.62 -2.65
CA HIS A 324 -3.94 -0.98 -3.86
C HIS A 324 -5.21 -0.14 -4.03
N LEU A 325 -5.92 0.15 -2.92
CA LEU A 325 -7.10 1.03 -2.97
C LEU A 325 -6.75 2.47 -3.39
N ALA A 326 -5.57 2.95 -2.99
CA ALA A 326 -5.06 4.24 -3.48
C ALA A 326 -4.77 4.21 -4.99
N LEU A 327 -4.22 3.12 -5.51
CA LEU A 327 -4.00 2.94 -6.96
C LEU A 327 -5.33 2.89 -7.72
N ILE A 328 -6.34 2.17 -7.20
CA ILE A 328 -7.68 2.08 -7.83
C ILE A 328 -8.30 3.46 -8.00
N ILE A 329 -8.38 4.25 -6.92
CA ILE A 329 -8.99 5.59 -7.00
C ILE A 329 -8.10 6.58 -7.76
N GLY A 330 -6.78 6.40 -7.71
CA GLY A 330 -5.81 7.18 -8.47
C GLY A 330 -6.01 7.05 -9.98
N ALA A 331 -6.27 5.84 -10.47
CA ALA A 331 -6.56 5.59 -11.89
C ALA A 331 -7.78 6.37 -12.39
N CYS A 332 -8.78 6.61 -11.53
CA CYS A 332 -9.94 7.43 -11.91
C CYS A 332 -9.56 8.87 -12.24
N LEU A 333 -8.57 9.44 -11.56
CA LEU A 333 -8.13 10.82 -11.75
C LEU A 333 -6.91 10.95 -12.68
N HIS A 334 -6.25 9.85 -13.01
CA HIS A 334 -5.14 9.86 -13.97
C HIS A 334 -5.64 10.23 -15.38
N PRO A 335 -4.97 11.15 -16.11
CA PRO A 335 -5.46 11.65 -17.40
C PRO A 335 -5.71 10.58 -18.46
N GLN A 336 -4.95 9.48 -18.44
CA GLN A 336 -5.09 8.33 -19.33
C GLN A 336 -5.76 7.13 -18.65
N GLY A 337 -6.23 7.26 -17.39
CA GLY A 337 -6.84 6.15 -16.64
C GLY A 337 -5.87 5.03 -16.28
N GLN A 338 -4.61 5.36 -16.04
CA GLN A 338 -3.53 4.42 -15.77
C GLN A 338 -3.30 4.20 -14.27
N MET A 339 -2.85 3.03 -13.92
CA MET A 339 -2.22 2.71 -12.64
C MET A 339 -0.70 2.73 -12.84
N ILE A 340 -0.01 3.58 -12.10
CA ILE A 340 1.44 3.73 -12.17
C ILE A 340 2.08 2.96 -11.01
N GLN A 341 3.18 2.27 -11.28
CA GLN A 341 3.91 1.51 -10.29
C GLN A 341 4.42 2.41 -9.16
N PRO A 342 4.06 2.16 -7.90
CA PRO A 342 4.63 2.89 -6.77
C PRO A 342 6.14 2.66 -6.66
N PHE A 343 6.89 3.74 -6.44
CA PHE A 343 8.32 3.68 -6.16
C PHE A 343 8.68 4.65 -5.03
N MET A 344 9.76 4.35 -4.32
CA MET A 344 10.23 5.13 -3.19
C MET A 344 11.70 5.52 -3.30
N VAL A 345 12.54 4.71 -3.95
CA VAL A 345 13.97 5.03 -4.14
C VAL A 345 14.11 5.91 -5.39
N ARG A 346 14.30 7.21 -5.17
CA ARG A 346 14.47 8.16 -6.27
C ARG A 346 15.90 8.19 -6.80
N GLU A 347 16.87 8.27 -5.91
CA GLU A 347 18.26 8.41 -6.30
C GLU A 347 19.18 7.69 -5.32
N ILE A 348 20.25 7.13 -5.84
CA ILE A 348 21.35 6.59 -5.05
C ILE A 348 22.63 7.28 -5.49
N THR A 349 23.25 8.02 -4.57
CA THR A 349 24.48 8.78 -4.82
C THR A 349 25.60 8.29 -3.90
N ARG A 350 26.73 7.88 -4.48
CA ARG A 350 27.90 7.45 -3.74
C ARG A 350 28.60 8.60 -3.04
N GLU A 351 29.48 8.29 -2.07
CA GLU A 351 30.30 9.28 -1.34
C GLU A 351 31.11 10.18 -2.29
N SER A 352 31.55 9.67 -3.41
CA SER A 352 32.24 10.43 -4.48
C SER A 352 31.35 11.43 -5.23
N GLY A 353 30.04 11.42 -5.00
CA GLY A 353 29.06 12.20 -5.76
C GLY A 353 28.59 11.49 -7.05
N LEU A 354 29.02 10.26 -7.30
CA LEU A 354 28.54 9.49 -8.45
C LEU A 354 27.12 9.00 -8.24
N VAL A 355 26.18 9.44 -9.07
CA VAL A 355 24.81 8.92 -9.13
C VAL A 355 24.85 7.56 -9.82
N VAL A 356 24.40 6.51 -9.10
CA VAL A 356 24.39 5.13 -9.60
C VAL A 356 22.98 4.63 -9.92
N GLN A 357 21.97 5.32 -9.42
CA GLN A 357 20.56 5.10 -9.74
C GLN A 357 19.82 6.43 -9.68
N HIS A 358 18.92 6.64 -10.63
CA HIS A 358 17.98 7.76 -10.64
C HIS A 358 16.68 7.31 -11.27
N GLU A 359 15.55 7.63 -10.63
CA GLU A 359 14.21 7.26 -11.06
C GLU A 359 13.28 8.46 -10.91
N ASP A 360 12.63 8.87 -12.01
CA ASP A 360 11.70 10.01 -12.03
C ASP A 360 10.23 9.57 -12.08
N GLY A 361 9.97 8.29 -12.34
CA GLY A 361 8.60 7.77 -12.40
C GLY A 361 8.52 6.26 -12.55
N GLY A 362 7.49 5.69 -11.97
CA GLY A 362 7.18 4.27 -12.07
C GLY A 362 6.69 3.88 -13.47
N SER A 363 6.78 2.59 -13.78
CA SER A 363 6.22 2.04 -15.02
C SER A 363 4.69 1.99 -14.96
N ILE A 364 4.05 1.94 -16.13
CA ILE A 364 2.61 1.71 -16.23
C ILE A 364 2.33 0.25 -15.86
N LEU A 365 1.54 0.01 -14.82
CA LEU A 365 1.10 -1.32 -14.42
C LEU A 365 -0.04 -1.82 -15.31
N SER A 366 -1.03 -0.96 -15.51
CA SER A 366 -2.22 -1.24 -16.29
C SER A 366 -2.91 0.05 -16.71
N THR A 367 -3.91 -0.06 -17.58
CA THR A 367 -4.78 1.06 -17.97
C THR A 367 -6.24 0.64 -17.76
N PRO A 368 -6.74 0.65 -16.49
CA PRO A 368 -8.10 0.17 -16.20
C PRO A 368 -9.20 1.04 -16.81
N LEU A 369 -8.93 2.30 -17.10
CA LEU A 369 -9.91 3.27 -17.55
C LEU A 369 -9.47 3.98 -18.86
N PRO A 370 -9.25 3.24 -19.96
CA PRO A 370 -8.78 3.84 -21.22
C PRO A 370 -9.84 4.76 -21.85
N ASP A 371 -11.12 4.46 -21.68
CA ASP A 371 -12.23 5.26 -22.21
C ASP A 371 -12.42 6.55 -21.39
N ALA A 372 -12.26 7.68 -22.05
CA ALA A 372 -12.38 8.99 -21.41
C ALA A 372 -13.80 9.29 -20.90
N THR A 373 -14.84 8.74 -21.54
CA THR A 373 -16.24 8.92 -21.14
C THR A 373 -16.51 8.16 -19.85
N VAL A 374 -16.11 6.88 -19.78
CA VAL A 374 -16.22 6.04 -18.58
C VAL A 374 -15.46 6.69 -17.42
N ARG A 375 -14.25 7.17 -17.69
CA ARG A 375 -13.43 7.84 -16.68
C ARG A 375 -14.11 9.11 -16.16
N GLN A 376 -14.65 9.96 -17.04
CA GLN A 376 -15.36 11.18 -16.62
C GLN A 376 -16.60 10.87 -15.79
N GLN A 377 -17.38 9.85 -16.16
CA GLN A 377 -18.55 9.41 -15.38
C GLN A 377 -18.15 8.96 -13.97
N LEU A 378 -17.02 8.24 -13.84
CA LEU A 378 -16.48 7.87 -12.51
C LEU A 378 -16.02 9.07 -11.70
N VAL A 379 -15.31 10.01 -12.33
CA VAL A 379 -14.87 11.27 -11.71
C VAL A 379 -16.09 12.02 -11.16
N ASP A 380 -17.12 12.23 -11.98
CA ASP A 380 -18.33 12.96 -11.59
C ASP A 380 -19.04 12.28 -10.41
N ALA A 381 -19.23 10.97 -10.46
CA ALA A 381 -19.90 10.21 -9.41
C ALA A 381 -19.11 10.17 -8.08
N LEU A 382 -17.77 10.06 -8.17
CA LEU A 382 -16.91 10.06 -6.98
C LEU A 382 -16.73 11.46 -6.38
N ALA A 383 -16.77 12.52 -7.21
CA ALA A 383 -16.76 13.90 -6.74
C ALA A 383 -18.03 14.21 -5.93
N VAL A 384 -19.21 13.84 -6.45
CA VAL A 384 -20.48 13.93 -5.68
C VAL A 384 -20.42 13.15 -4.36
N THR A 385 -19.71 12.02 -4.37
CA THR A 385 -19.50 11.21 -3.15
C THR A 385 -18.61 11.95 -2.14
N ALA A 386 -17.52 12.58 -2.60
CA ALA A 386 -16.61 13.36 -1.76
C ALA A 386 -17.31 14.58 -1.14
N GLU A 387 -18.16 15.28 -1.92
CA GLU A 387 -19.01 16.36 -1.42
C GLU A 387 -19.92 15.89 -0.27
N GLY A 388 -20.56 14.73 -0.42
CA GLY A 388 -21.36 14.09 0.63
C GLY A 388 -20.58 13.71 1.88
N TYR A 389 -19.24 13.62 1.77
CA TYR A 389 -18.34 13.41 2.91
C TYR A 389 -17.79 14.72 3.49
N HIS A 390 -18.14 15.87 2.90
CA HIS A 390 -17.60 17.19 3.22
C HIS A 390 -16.07 17.24 3.09
N ILE A 391 -15.53 16.60 2.04
CA ILE A 391 -14.12 16.60 1.71
C ILE A 391 -13.97 17.40 0.42
N SER A 392 -13.17 18.46 0.47
CA SER A 392 -12.94 19.37 -0.67
C SER A 392 -11.53 19.95 -0.65
N VAL A 393 -11.08 20.41 -1.81
CA VAL A 393 -9.82 21.14 -2.01
C VAL A 393 -10.14 22.47 -2.69
N PRO A 394 -9.63 23.60 -2.20
CA PRO A 394 -9.85 24.90 -2.81
C PRO A 394 -9.39 24.92 -4.27
N GLY A 395 -10.30 25.25 -5.19
CA GLY A 395 -9.99 25.36 -6.63
C GLY A 395 -9.61 24.03 -7.31
N GLY A 396 -9.81 22.91 -6.65
CA GLY A 396 -9.48 21.58 -7.16
C GLY A 396 -10.69 20.65 -7.23
N ILE A 397 -10.43 19.39 -7.59
CA ILE A 397 -11.42 18.31 -7.59
C ILE A 397 -11.00 17.23 -6.57
N VAL A 398 -11.96 16.63 -5.90
CA VAL A 398 -11.72 15.52 -4.97
C VAL A 398 -12.64 14.35 -5.29
N LEU A 399 -12.07 13.16 -5.31
CA LEU A 399 -12.74 11.88 -5.40
C LEU A 399 -12.58 11.17 -4.05
N ALA A 400 -13.63 10.54 -3.54
CA ALA A 400 -13.50 9.77 -2.31
C ALA A 400 -14.49 8.60 -2.26
N LYS A 401 -14.07 7.52 -1.60
CA LYS A 401 -14.93 6.38 -1.28
C LYS A 401 -14.52 5.75 0.04
N THR A 402 -15.51 5.55 0.91
CA THR A 402 -15.32 4.82 2.16
C THR A 402 -15.63 3.33 1.99
N GLY A 403 -14.92 2.49 2.76
CA GLY A 403 -15.17 1.07 2.90
C GLY A 403 -15.27 0.66 4.36
N THR A 404 -16.15 -0.29 4.64
CA THR A 404 -16.28 -0.93 5.95
C THR A 404 -16.44 -2.41 5.70
N ALA A 405 -15.46 -3.21 6.11
CA ALA A 405 -15.51 -4.66 6.05
C ALA A 405 -15.66 -5.20 7.47
N THR A 406 -16.85 -5.71 7.75
CA THR A 406 -17.20 -6.28 9.08
C THR A 406 -16.40 -7.55 9.32
N ILE A 407 -15.80 -7.68 10.50
CA ILE A 407 -15.10 -8.88 10.96
C ILE A 407 -16.12 -9.85 11.58
N GLU A 408 -15.79 -11.15 11.61
CA GLU A 408 -16.59 -12.20 12.25
C GLU A 408 -17.08 -11.74 13.64
N ASN A 409 -18.38 -11.88 13.87
CA ASN A 409 -19.18 -11.48 15.03
C ASN A 409 -19.82 -10.06 15.00
N GLY A 410 -19.57 -9.24 13.97
CA GLY A 410 -20.36 -8.04 13.70
C GLY A 410 -20.04 -6.78 14.50
N ASP A 411 -19.27 -6.89 15.58
CA ASP A 411 -19.02 -5.76 16.48
C ASP A 411 -17.82 -4.90 16.05
N ARG A 412 -16.98 -5.44 15.16
CA ARG A 412 -15.75 -4.80 14.70
C ARG A 412 -15.64 -4.83 13.18
N ALA A 413 -14.86 -3.89 12.67
CA ALA A 413 -14.63 -3.77 11.23
C ALA A 413 -13.22 -3.26 10.90
N ASN A 414 -12.77 -3.59 9.70
CA ASN A 414 -11.68 -2.88 9.04
C ASN A 414 -12.31 -1.74 8.23
N VAL A 415 -11.82 -0.54 8.41
CA VAL A 415 -12.38 0.66 7.78
C VAL A 415 -11.34 1.35 6.91
N PHE A 416 -11.79 1.82 5.75
CA PHE A 416 -10.97 2.46 4.73
C PHE A 416 -11.62 3.76 4.27
N LEU A 417 -10.78 4.70 3.86
CA LEU A 417 -11.16 5.84 3.06
C LEU A 417 -10.08 6.02 1.97
N ALA A 418 -10.42 5.65 0.74
CA ALA A 418 -9.62 5.96 -0.44
C ALA A 418 -10.04 7.32 -0.98
N PHE A 419 -9.06 8.13 -1.37
CA PHE A 419 -9.29 9.46 -1.94
C PHE A 419 -8.27 9.76 -3.04
N ALA A 420 -8.67 10.57 -4.00
CA ALA A 420 -7.78 11.19 -4.97
C ALA A 420 -8.19 12.64 -5.15
N PHE A 421 -7.25 13.51 -5.44
CA PHE A 421 -7.56 14.92 -5.68
C PHE A 421 -6.54 15.57 -6.61
N GLN A 422 -7.03 16.58 -7.33
CA GLN A 422 -6.19 17.48 -8.09
C GLN A 422 -6.23 18.85 -7.42
N THR A 423 -5.06 19.43 -7.19
CA THR A 423 -4.93 20.77 -6.61
C THR A 423 -5.21 21.85 -7.66
N ALA A 424 -5.41 23.09 -7.22
CA ALA A 424 -5.54 24.25 -8.12
C ALA A 424 -4.30 24.45 -9.01
N ARG A 425 -3.14 23.89 -8.63
CA ARG A 425 -1.89 23.92 -9.41
C ARG A 425 -1.78 22.79 -10.43
N GLY A 426 -2.80 21.90 -10.48
CA GLY A 426 -2.86 20.78 -11.41
C GLY A 426 -2.13 19.51 -10.95
N ARG A 427 -1.50 19.48 -9.76
CA ARG A 427 -0.91 18.26 -9.22
C ARG A 427 -1.99 17.28 -8.78
N ARG A 428 -1.75 16.00 -9.00
CA ARG A 428 -2.70 14.93 -8.71
C ARG A 428 -2.13 13.96 -7.69
N PHE A 429 -2.90 13.70 -6.64
CA PHE A 429 -2.52 12.79 -5.56
C PHE A 429 -3.61 11.76 -5.32
N ALA A 430 -3.20 10.54 -4.98
CA ALA A 430 -4.09 9.50 -4.47
C ALA A 430 -3.61 9.02 -3.11
N GLY A 431 -4.55 8.77 -2.21
CA GLY A 431 -4.20 8.31 -0.88
C GLY A 431 -5.25 7.38 -0.28
N VAL A 432 -4.87 6.78 0.82
CA VAL A 432 -5.72 5.90 1.60
C VAL A 432 -5.44 6.07 3.08
N LEU A 433 -6.51 6.05 3.85
CA LEU A 433 -6.48 5.91 5.30
C LEU A 433 -7.12 4.58 5.67
N SER A 434 -6.53 3.84 6.59
CA SER A 434 -7.14 2.62 7.14
C SER A 434 -7.02 2.55 8.65
N ARG A 435 -7.99 1.87 9.26
CA ARG A 435 -7.96 1.41 10.65
C ARG A 435 -8.50 0.00 10.70
N GLU A 436 -7.78 -0.88 11.34
CA GLU A 436 -8.15 -2.29 11.46
C GLU A 436 -8.77 -2.58 12.82
N ASN A 437 -9.69 -3.52 12.83
CA ASN A 437 -10.31 -4.05 14.04
C ASN A 437 -10.87 -2.96 14.98
N VAL A 438 -11.63 -2.03 14.44
CA VAL A 438 -12.26 -0.93 15.19
C VAL A 438 -13.76 -1.12 15.36
N THR A 439 -14.32 -0.51 16.39
CA THR A 439 -15.77 -0.34 16.55
C THR A 439 -16.26 0.82 15.70
N GLY A 440 -17.49 0.72 15.18
CA GLY A 440 -18.10 1.76 14.35
C GLY A 440 -17.83 1.60 12.87
N SER A 441 -17.92 2.67 12.10
CA SER A 441 -17.85 2.67 10.65
C SER A 441 -16.72 3.55 10.11
N SER A 442 -16.49 3.47 8.79
CA SER A 442 -15.54 4.30 8.05
C SER A 442 -15.82 5.82 8.14
N ALA A 443 -16.96 6.24 8.63
CA ALA A 443 -17.27 7.66 8.88
C ALA A 443 -16.24 8.35 9.78
N GLN A 444 -15.62 7.60 10.70
CA GLN A 444 -14.56 8.10 11.59
C GLN A 444 -13.28 8.55 10.84
N LEU A 445 -13.07 8.10 9.59
CA LEU A 445 -11.92 8.50 8.79
C LEU A 445 -12.12 9.83 8.04
N LYS A 446 -13.37 10.31 7.89
CA LYS A 446 -13.65 11.54 7.15
C LYS A 446 -12.96 12.79 7.75
N PRO A 447 -13.02 13.05 9.07
CA PRO A 447 -12.29 14.17 9.66
C PRO A 447 -10.76 13.99 9.54
N VAL A 448 -10.25 12.77 9.68
CA VAL A 448 -8.82 12.46 9.53
C VAL A 448 -8.35 12.75 8.11
N CYS A 449 -9.17 12.39 7.11
CA CYS A 449 -8.87 12.68 5.71
C CYS A 449 -8.79 14.19 5.44
N ARG A 450 -9.74 14.99 5.97
CA ARG A 450 -9.70 16.45 5.83
C ARG A 450 -8.43 17.04 6.45
N GLU A 451 -8.06 16.60 7.63
CA GLU A 451 -6.84 17.03 8.30
C GLU A 451 -5.60 16.66 7.50
N PHE A 452 -5.54 15.44 7.00
CA PHE A 452 -4.42 14.97 6.16
C PHE A 452 -4.31 15.78 4.87
N MET A 453 -5.41 16.02 4.17
CA MET A 453 -5.44 16.81 2.95
C MET A 453 -4.99 18.27 3.19
N ASN A 454 -5.40 18.87 4.31
CA ASN A 454 -4.91 20.21 4.68
C ASN A 454 -3.38 20.23 4.83
N HIS A 455 -2.80 19.23 5.49
CA HIS A 455 -1.35 19.11 5.61
C HIS A 455 -0.66 18.91 4.25
N ILE A 456 -1.29 18.16 3.33
CA ILE A 456 -0.74 17.97 1.99
C ILE A 456 -0.72 19.31 1.22
N LEU A 457 -1.80 20.09 1.31
CA LEU A 457 -1.89 21.41 0.68
C LEU A 457 -0.89 22.42 1.26
N GLU A 458 -0.67 22.39 2.58
CA GLU A 458 0.33 23.21 3.25
C GLU A 458 1.76 22.88 2.78
N GLU A 459 2.03 21.61 2.50
CA GLU A 459 3.36 21.12 2.10
C GLU A 459 3.51 20.96 0.58
N GLU A 460 2.49 21.30 -0.22
CA GLU A 460 2.49 21.03 -1.67
C GLU A 460 3.72 21.57 -2.40
N GLU A 461 4.22 22.75 -2.01
CA GLU A 461 5.42 23.36 -2.59
C GLU A 461 6.71 22.59 -2.29
N ASN A 462 6.72 21.84 -1.18
CA ASN A 462 7.87 21.07 -0.69
C ASN A 462 7.87 19.62 -1.20
N ILE A 463 6.76 19.15 -1.78
CA ILE A 463 6.67 17.84 -2.40
C ILE A 463 7.38 17.90 -3.75
N LYS A 464 8.44 17.10 -3.92
CA LYS A 464 9.25 17.04 -5.13
C LYS A 464 8.94 15.80 -5.96
#